data_4e7f427deabed88888f4280246715d36
#
_entry.id   4e7f427deabed88888f4280246715d36
#
_cell.length_a   1.000
_cell.length_b   1.000
_cell.length_c   1.000
_cell.angle_alpha   90.00
_cell.angle_beta   90.00
_cell.angle_gamma   90.00
#
_symmetry.space_group_name_H-M   'P 1'
#
loop_
_entity.id
_entity.type
_entity.pdbx_description
1 polymer ?
#
loop_
_entity_poly.entity_id
_entity_poly.type
_entity_poly.pdbx_seq_one_letter_code
_entity_poly.pdbx_strand_id
1 'polypeptide(L)'
;MKTIIKNIKEILCITNKGEDSFKKGKEMNTLNSLKDGWISIENEKIKDFGSMDNWPGVDDWNETTIIDANNGIVLPTFCDSHTHCVYAGSRELEFVDRINGLSYEEIAQNGGGILNSAKLLSQTSEEELYEQS
;
A
#
# COMPACT_ATOMS: atom_id res chain seq x y z
N MET A 1 2.95 -6.08 24.99
CA MET A 1 1.76 -6.72 24.38
C MET A 1 2.25 -7.64 23.26
N LYS A 2 1.81 -8.88 23.27
CA LYS A 2 2.15 -9.89 22.27
C LYS A 2 0.91 -10.21 21.44
N THR A 3 1.05 -10.29 20.14
CA THR A 3 -0.03 -10.71 19.23
C THR A 3 0.49 -11.83 18.34
N ILE A 4 -0.29 -12.88 18.18
CA ILE A 4 0.00 -13.99 17.27
C ILE A 4 -1.11 -14.05 16.24
N ILE A 5 -0.73 -14.08 14.97
CA ILE A 5 -1.63 -14.35 13.85
C ILE A 5 -1.31 -15.75 13.36
N LYS A 6 -2.32 -16.64 13.34
CA LYS A 6 -2.17 -18.04 12.95
C LYS A 6 -3.12 -18.42 11.81
N ASN A 7 -2.95 -19.61 11.26
CA ASN A 7 -3.76 -20.15 10.16
C ASN A 7 -3.76 -19.20 8.93
N ILE A 8 -2.58 -18.64 8.62
CA ILE A 8 -2.37 -17.79 7.47
C ILE A 8 -2.12 -18.68 6.26
N LYS A 9 -2.99 -18.59 5.23
CA LYS A 9 -2.81 -19.35 3.99
C LYS A 9 -1.47 -19.06 3.32
N GLU A 10 -1.10 -17.79 3.26
CA GLU A 10 0.15 -17.37 2.63
C GLU A 10 0.60 -16.01 3.17
N ILE A 11 1.87 -15.92 3.55
CA ILE A 11 2.54 -14.67 3.92
C ILE A 11 3.35 -14.24 2.71
N LEU A 12 3.05 -13.06 2.15
CA LEU A 12 3.72 -12.53 0.96
C LEU A 12 4.83 -11.56 1.31
N CYS A 13 5.74 -11.36 0.36
CA CYS A 13 6.83 -10.39 0.45
C CYS A 13 7.78 -10.64 1.63
N ILE A 14 8.02 -11.89 1.99
CA ILE A 14 9.02 -12.22 2.99
C ILE A 14 10.42 -11.93 2.43
N THR A 15 11.30 -11.41 3.30
CA THR A 15 12.72 -11.17 2.98
C THR A 15 13.56 -12.04 3.89
N ASN A 16 14.46 -12.85 3.30
CA ASN A 16 15.39 -13.63 4.08
C ASN A 16 16.55 -12.76 4.55
N LYS A 17 17.18 -13.18 5.65
CA LYS A 17 18.34 -12.45 6.18
C LYS A 17 19.47 -12.41 5.14
N GLY A 18 19.87 -11.19 4.77
CA GLY A 18 20.94 -10.96 3.79
C GLY A 18 20.43 -10.74 2.35
N GLU A 19 19.13 -10.80 2.11
CA GLU A 19 18.54 -10.39 0.83
C GLU A 19 18.28 -8.88 0.80
N ASP A 20 18.31 -8.30 -0.40
CA ASP A 20 17.94 -6.91 -0.59
C ASP A 20 16.46 -6.67 -0.26
N SER A 21 16.17 -5.57 0.42
CA SER A 21 14.80 -5.16 0.78
C SER A 21 13.99 -4.59 -0.39
N PHE A 22 14.57 -4.53 -1.57
CA PHE A 22 13.90 -4.03 -2.77
C PHE A 22 14.14 -4.97 -3.97
N LYS A 23 13.25 -4.91 -4.94
CA LYS A 23 13.37 -5.62 -6.22
C LYS A 23 13.27 -4.63 -7.37
N LYS A 24 13.96 -4.91 -8.47
CA LYS A 24 13.96 -4.07 -9.67
C LYS A 24 13.85 -4.88 -10.96
N GLY A 25 13.32 -4.26 -11.99
CA GLY A 25 13.20 -4.87 -13.32
C GLY A 25 12.45 -6.19 -13.29
N LYS A 26 13.01 -7.24 -13.87
CA LYS A 26 12.36 -8.55 -13.96
C LYS A 26 12.15 -9.25 -12.61
N GLU A 27 12.93 -8.90 -11.60
CA GLU A 27 12.80 -9.47 -10.25
C GLU A 27 11.46 -9.09 -9.60
N MET A 28 10.83 -8.00 -10.03
CA MET A 28 9.52 -7.55 -9.53
C MET A 28 8.39 -8.54 -9.85
N ASN A 29 8.58 -9.45 -10.80
CA ASN A 29 7.61 -10.50 -11.11
C ASN A 29 7.65 -11.67 -10.11
N THR A 30 8.59 -11.68 -9.16
CA THR A 30 8.76 -12.77 -8.21
C THR A 30 8.50 -12.28 -6.81
N LEU A 31 7.55 -12.90 -6.13
CA LEU A 31 7.27 -12.65 -4.72
C LEU A 31 7.77 -13.86 -3.90
N ASN A 32 8.59 -13.58 -2.89
CA ASN A 32 8.90 -14.59 -1.90
C ASN A 32 7.69 -14.75 -0.98
N SER A 33 7.29 -15.97 -0.72
CA SER A 33 6.13 -16.25 0.14
C SER A 33 6.37 -17.47 1.01
N LEU A 34 5.59 -17.56 2.10
CA LEU A 34 5.53 -18.71 2.99
C LEU A 34 4.07 -19.15 3.10
N LYS A 35 3.80 -20.41 2.78
CA LYS A 35 2.47 -21.00 2.89
C LYS A 35 2.24 -21.57 4.29
N ASP A 36 0.96 -21.62 4.65
CA ASP A 36 0.49 -22.19 5.92
C ASP A 36 1.27 -21.61 7.12
N GLY A 37 1.15 -20.30 7.30
CA GLY A 37 2.04 -19.53 8.15
C GLY A 37 1.42 -19.05 9.45
N TRP A 38 2.32 -18.59 10.33
CA TRP A 38 2.03 -17.81 11.53
C TRP A 38 2.98 -16.63 11.65
N ILE A 39 2.55 -15.59 12.36
CA ILE A 39 3.36 -14.39 12.67
C ILE A 39 3.22 -14.08 14.16
N SER A 40 4.33 -13.79 14.82
CA SER A 40 4.40 -13.24 16.18
C SER A 40 4.82 -11.79 16.15
N ILE A 41 4.05 -10.93 16.81
CA ILE A 41 4.28 -9.50 16.93
C ILE A 41 4.47 -9.17 18.39
N GLU A 42 5.57 -8.50 18.74
CA GLU A 42 5.85 -8.00 20.08
C GLU A 42 6.25 -6.53 20.01
N ASN A 43 5.62 -5.72 20.86
CA ASN A 43 5.90 -4.28 20.92
C ASN A 43 5.88 -3.60 19.54
N GLU A 44 4.81 -3.86 18.77
CA GLU A 44 4.56 -3.29 17.44
C GLU A 44 5.56 -3.72 16.34
N LYS A 45 6.35 -4.75 16.61
CA LYS A 45 7.32 -5.28 15.63
C LYS A 45 7.09 -6.76 15.38
N ILE A 46 7.27 -7.18 14.14
CA ILE A 46 7.31 -8.59 13.80
C ILE A 46 8.53 -9.19 14.50
N LYS A 47 8.28 -10.08 15.46
CA LYS A 47 9.31 -10.75 16.23
C LYS A 47 9.82 -11.99 15.51
N ASP A 48 8.87 -12.77 14.99
CA ASP A 48 9.15 -14.03 14.33
C ASP A 48 8.00 -14.44 13.43
N PHE A 49 8.23 -15.32 12.47
CA PHE A 49 7.22 -15.94 11.61
C PHE A 49 7.72 -17.29 11.11
N GLY A 50 6.80 -18.16 10.73
CA GLY A 50 7.15 -19.49 10.24
C GLY A 50 5.96 -20.26 9.69
N SER A 51 6.20 -21.50 9.25
CA SER A 51 5.15 -22.44 8.89
C SER A 51 4.45 -22.96 10.14
N MET A 52 3.14 -23.25 10.03
CA MET A 52 2.36 -23.88 11.10
C MET A 52 2.94 -25.22 11.56
N ASP A 53 3.66 -25.95 10.68
CA ASP A 53 4.36 -27.18 11.05
C ASP A 53 5.42 -26.96 12.15
N ASN A 54 5.97 -25.76 12.21
CA ASN A 54 6.99 -25.37 13.19
C ASN A 54 6.47 -24.34 14.20
N TRP A 55 5.15 -24.24 14.36
CA TRP A 55 4.59 -23.27 15.28
C TRP A 55 4.99 -23.59 16.74
N PRO A 56 5.65 -22.66 17.46
CA PRO A 56 6.15 -22.92 18.81
C PRO A 56 5.04 -22.98 19.88
N GLY A 57 3.79 -22.68 19.51
CA GLY A 57 2.70 -22.57 20.48
C GLY A 57 2.58 -21.18 21.10
N VAL A 58 1.86 -21.10 22.21
CA VAL A 58 1.64 -19.87 22.98
C VAL A 58 2.14 -20.09 24.40
N ASP A 59 3.15 -19.33 24.82
CA ASP A 59 3.76 -19.45 26.13
C ASP A 59 2.85 -18.92 27.24
N ASP A 60 2.20 -17.79 27.01
CA ASP A 60 1.27 -17.15 27.93
C ASP A 60 -0.02 -16.71 27.22
N TRP A 61 -1.10 -17.41 27.52
CA TRP A 61 -2.42 -17.14 26.97
C TRP A 61 -3.07 -15.87 27.53
N ASN A 62 -2.69 -15.43 28.72
CA ASN A 62 -3.31 -14.27 29.36
C ASN A 62 -2.78 -12.95 28.81
N GLU A 63 -1.52 -12.93 28.36
CA GLU A 63 -0.87 -11.72 27.82
C GLU A 63 -0.75 -11.72 26.29
N THR A 64 -1.32 -12.73 25.62
CA THR A 64 -1.20 -12.89 24.17
C THR A 64 -2.56 -12.76 23.49
N THR A 65 -2.68 -11.81 22.59
CA THR A 65 -3.83 -11.71 21.67
C THR A 65 -3.62 -12.67 20.51
N ILE A 66 -4.61 -13.52 20.23
CA ILE A 66 -4.56 -14.47 19.11
C ILE A 66 -5.56 -14.04 18.06
N ILE A 67 -5.08 -13.90 16.83
CA ILE A 67 -5.88 -13.63 15.64
C ILE A 67 -5.82 -14.87 14.74
N ASP A 68 -6.98 -15.45 14.45
CA ASP A 68 -7.08 -16.50 13.45
C ASP A 68 -7.29 -15.84 12.07
N ALA A 69 -6.33 -16.00 11.17
CA ALA A 69 -6.42 -15.46 9.83
C ALA A 69 -7.44 -16.21 8.95
N ASN A 70 -7.96 -17.35 9.43
CA ASN A 70 -8.99 -18.13 8.76
C ASN A 70 -8.65 -18.41 7.27
N ASN A 71 -7.43 -18.83 7.01
CA ASN A 71 -6.87 -19.01 5.66
C ASN A 71 -6.79 -17.72 4.82
N GLY A 72 -6.76 -16.57 5.45
CA GLY A 72 -6.48 -15.29 4.78
C GLY A 72 -5.03 -15.18 4.34
N ILE A 73 -4.76 -14.22 3.46
CA ILE A 73 -3.41 -13.88 3.01
C ILE A 73 -2.92 -12.67 3.82
N VAL A 74 -1.65 -12.70 4.23
CA VAL A 74 -0.99 -11.57 4.88
C VAL A 74 0.05 -10.99 3.93
N LEU A 75 0.01 -9.69 3.76
CA LEU A 75 0.94 -8.93 2.92
C LEU A 75 1.27 -7.60 3.62
N PRO A 76 2.40 -6.95 3.28
CA PRO A 76 2.69 -5.59 3.72
C PRO A 76 1.56 -4.64 3.33
N THR A 77 1.32 -3.61 4.15
CA THR A 77 0.37 -2.57 3.80
C THR A 77 0.79 -1.85 2.53
N PHE A 78 -0.18 -1.41 1.75
CA PHE A 78 0.11 -0.56 0.61
C PHE A 78 0.74 0.75 1.08
N CYS A 79 1.75 1.20 0.33
CA CYS A 79 2.38 2.49 0.54
C CYS A 79 2.26 3.27 -0.76
N ASP A 80 1.53 4.37 -0.71
CA ASP A 80 1.46 5.31 -1.82
C ASP A 80 2.38 6.49 -1.49
N SER A 81 3.46 6.60 -2.25
CA SER A 81 4.45 7.66 -2.06
C SER A 81 4.09 8.96 -2.75
N HIS A 82 3.09 8.96 -3.61
CA HIS A 82 2.65 10.12 -4.35
C HIS A 82 1.17 9.98 -4.74
N THR A 83 0.31 10.64 -4.02
CA THR A 83 -1.12 10.69 -4.33
C THR A 83 -1.66 12.12 -4.23
N HIS A 84 -2.72 12.40 -4.94
CA HIS A 84 -3.46 13.65 -4.91
C HIS A 84 -4.83 13.42 -4.27
N CYS A 85 -4.85 13.14 -2.98
CA CYS A 85 -6.09 12.90 -2.22
C CYS A 85 -6.98 14.14 -2.17
N VAL A 86 -6.36 15.33 -2.17
CA VAL A 86 -7.05 16.62 -2.16
C VAL A 86 -6.73 17.35 -3.45
N TYR A 87 -7.76 17.76 -4.18
CA TYR A 87 -7.63 18.49 -5.44
C TYR A 87 -8.85 19.38 -5.67
N ALA A 88 -8.63 20.54 -6.29
CA ALA A 88 -9.67 21.54 -6.53
C ALA A 88 -10.50 21.31 -7.80
N GLY A 89 -10.11 20.37 -8.65
CA GLY A 89 -10.84 20.03 -9.88
C GLY A 89 -10.19 18.90 -10.63
N SER A 90 -11.03 18.17 -11.35
CA SER A 90 -10.62 17.02 -12.15
C SER A 90 -10.05 17.46 -13.50
N ARG A 91 -9.43 16.53 -14.21
CA ARG A 91 -8.78 16.76 -15.51
C ARG A 91 -9.38 15.90 -16.63
N GLU A 92 -10.64 15.55 -16.50
CA GLU A 92 -11.34 14.69 -17.49
C GLU A 92 -11.37 15.28 -18.88
N LEU A 93 -11.48 16.61 -19.01
CA LEU A 93 -11.47 17.28 -20.32
C LEU A 93 -10.11 17.12 -21.02
N GLU A 94 -9.00 17.17 -20.27
CA GLU A 94 -7.68 16.92 -20.83
C GLU A 94 -7.52 15.48 -21.31
N PHE A 95 -8.21 14.53 -20.68
CA PHE A 95 -8.23 13.15 -21.15
C PHE A 95 -8.99 13.03 -22.48
N VAL A 96 -10.11 13.75 -22.65
CA VAL A 96 -10.83 13.83 -23.91
C VAL A 96 -9.95 14.46 -25.00
N ASP A 97 -9.23 15.54 -24.69
CA ASP A 97 -8.30 16.18 -25.60
C ASP A 97 -7.20 15.22 -26.08
N ARG A 98 -6.67 14.39 -25.19
CA ARG A 98 -5.71 13.34 -25.54
C ARG A 98 -6.29 12.28 -26.49
N ILE A 99 -7.53 11.85 -26.24
CA ILE A 99 -8.24 10.92 -27.14
C ILE A 99 -8.41 11.55 -28.53
N ASN A 100 -8.64 12.87 -28.58
CA ASN A 100 -8.74 13.64 -29.84
C ASN A 100 -7.39 13.90 -30.49
N GLY A 101 -6.28 13.46 -29.88
CA GLY A 101 -4.94 13.51 -30.48
C GLY A 101 -4.13 14.75 -30.13
N LEU A 102 -4.56 15.59 -29.21
CA LEU A 102 -3.79 16.74 -28.76
C LEU A 102 -2.54 16.31 -28.00
N SER A 103 -1.43 16.99 -28.30
CA SER A 103 -0.19 16.85 -27.53
C SER A 103 -0.31 17.46 -26.13
N TYR A 104 0.62 17.12 -25.24
CA TYR A 104 0.66 17.73 -23.91
C TYR A 104 0.85 19.26 -23.98
N GLU A 105 1.68 19.73 -24.91
CA GLU A 105 1.92 21.15 -25.11
C GLU A 105 0.66 21.90 -25.53
N GLU A 106 -0.11 21.34 -26.46
CA GLU A 106 -1.37 21.95 -26.92
C GLU A 106 -2.39 22.00 -25.79
N ILE A 107 -2.52 20.92 -24.99
CA ILE A 107 -3.38 20.89 -23.81
C ILE A 107 -2.96 21.97 -22.80
N ALA A 108 -1.66 22.11 -22.54
CA ALA A 108 -1.14 23.13 -21.63
C ALA A 108 -1.38 24.56 -22.14
N GLN A 109 -1.23 24.81 -23.44
CA GLN A 109 -1.53 26.11 -24.09
C GLN A 109 -3.02 26.44 -24.00
N ASN A 110 -3.89 25.45 -24.04
CA ASN A 110 -5.34 25.59 -23.88
C ASN A 110 -5.78 25.79 -22.40
N GLY A 111 -4.82 25.97 -21.50
CA GLY A 111 -5.11 26.23 -20.08
C GLY A 111 -5.22 24.97 -19.22
N GLY A 112 -4.76 23.81 -19.73
CA GLY A 112 -4.67 22.56 -18.97
C GLY A 112 -3.30 22.36 -18.32
N GLY A 113 -3.08 21.14 -17.85
CA GLY A 113 -1.80 20.71 -17.29
C GLY A 113 -1.64 21.02 -15.80
N ILE A 114 -0.46 20.67 -15.28
CA ILE A 114 -0.16 20.76 -13.84
C ILE A 114 -0.21 22.20 -13.29
N LEU A 115 0.18 23.18 -14.10
CA LEU A 115 0.16 24.59 -13.67
C LEU A 115 -1.26 25.11 -13.49
N ASN A 116 -2.20 24.68 -14.32
CA ASN A 116 -3.62 24.99 -14.14
C ASN A 116 -4.17 24.33 -12.87
N SER A 117 -3.85 23.05 -12.63
CA SER A 117 -4.25 22.37 -11.39
C SER A 117 -3.71 23.07 -10.15
N ALA A 118 -2.45 23.49 -10.16
CA ALA A 118 -1.83 24.22 -9.06
C ALA A 118 -2.47 25.60 -8.84
N LYS A 119 -2.77 26.32 -9.92
CA LYS A 119 -3.47 27.61 -9.85
C LYS A 119 -4.89 27.45 -9.27
N LEU A 120 -5.65 26.47 -9.75
CA LEU A 120 -7.00 26.21 -9.25
C LEU A 120 -6.96 25.87 -7.76
N LEU A 121 -6.06 24.98 -7.35
CA LEU A 121 -5.88 24.62 -5.93
C LEU A 121 -5.55 25.84 -5.07
N SER A 122 -4.67 26.74 -5.54
CA SER A 122 -4.29 27.94 -4.79
C SER A 122 -5.41 29.00 -4.67
N GLN A 123 -6.43 28.90 -5.49
CA GLN A 123 -7.60 29.82 -5.51
C GLN A 123 -8.81 29.26 -4.79
N THR A 124 -8.81 27.98 -4.43
CA THR A 124 -9.90 27.32 -3.72
C THR A 124 -9.69 27.43 -2.22
N SER A 125 -10.74 27.74 -1.47
CA SER A 125 -10.65 27.84 -0.02
C SER A 125 -10.42 26.48 0.65
N GLU A 126 -9.91 26.49 1.88
CA GLU A 126 -9.71 25.28 2.67
C GLU A 126 -11.04 24.57 2.95
N GLU A 127 -12.08 25.34 3.21
CA GLU A 127 -13.44 24.83 3.44
C GLU A 127 -13.98 24.11 2.21
N GLU A 128 -13.84 24.69 1.03
CA GLU A 128 -14.27 24.06 -0.23
C GLU A 128 -13.49 22.78 -0.52
N LEU A 129 -12.16 22.76 -0.27
CA LEU A 129 -11.34 21.56 -0.43
C LEU A 129 -11.78 20.46 0.53
N TYR A 130 -12.08 20.81 1.77
CA TYR A 130 -12.54 19.84 2.77
C TYR A 130 -13.89 19.22 2.39
N GLU A 131 -14.83 20.02 1.91
CA GLU A 131 -16.16 19.54 1.51
C GLU A 131 -16.12 18.65 0.24
N GLN A 132 -15.09 18.80 -0.61
CA GLN A 132 -14.93 18.03 -1.85
C GLN A 132 -14.14 16.72 -1.65
N SER A 133 -13.45 16.55 -0.52
CA SER A 133 -12.59 15.39 -0.22
C SER A 133 -13.30 14.31 0.57
#